data_337dd19938168578085fc637cb7891b6
#
_entry.id   337dd19938168578085fc637cb7891b6
#
_cell.length_a   1.000
_cell.length_b   1.000
_cell.length_c   1.000
_cell.angle_alpha   90.00
_cell.angle_beta   90.00
_cell.angle_gamma   90.00
#
_symmetry.space_group_name_H-M   'P 1'
#
loop_
_entity.id
_entity.type
_entity.pdbx_description
1 polymer ?
#
loop_
_entity_poly.entity_id
_entity_poly.type
_entity_poly.pdbx_seq_one_letter_code
_entity_poly.pdbx_strand_id
1 'polypeptide(L)'
;MELRQLRYFVAVGEEQHYGRAEQRLRVAQPALSRQIQNLEAEIGFKLFERLPRGVKITAAGEFLLKEARRILVEINDATARAKRIASGQSGTLKVGFVQSISWQGIIPESLRHFGEYQPDAELQL
;
A
#
# COMPACT_ATOMS: atom_id res chain seq x y z
N MET A 1 -10.88 6.52 6.70
CA MET A 1 -9.42 6.45 6.48
C MET A 1 -9.09 6.93 5.09
N GLU A 2 -8.09 7.77 4.98
CA GLU A 2 -7.66 8.26 3.70
C GLU A 2 -6.36 7.61 3.28
N LEU A 3 -6.15 7.54 1.98
CA LEU A 3 -4.95 6.93 1.44
C LEU A 3 -3.68 7.64 1.93
N ARG A 4 -3.74 8.97 2.07
CA ARG A 4 -2.61 9.72 2.58
C ARG A 4 -2.25 9.32 4.01
N GLN A 5 -3.26 9.09 4.84
CA GLN A 5 -3.04 8.63 6.21
C GLN A 5 -2.36 7.26 6.21
N LEU A 6 -2.76 6.39 5.30
CA LEU A 6 -2.17 5.07 5.20
C LEU A 6 -0.69 5.16 4.79
N ARG A 7 -0.37 6.06 3.85
CA ARG A 7 1.02 6.26 3.45
C ARG A 7 1.85 6.82 4.60
N TYR A 8 1.30 7.75 5.36
CA TYR A 8 1.99 8.33 6.50
C TYR A 8 2.24 7.24 7.56
N PHE A 9 1.24 6.43 7.81
CA PHE A 9 1.37 5.33 8.77
C PHE A 9 2.49 4.37 8.35
N VAL A 10 2.53 3.98 7.08
CA VAL A 10 3.57 3.08 6.59
C VAL A 10 4.95 3.70 6.77
N ALA A 11 5.10 4.98 6.46
CA ALA A 11 6.40 5.64 6.60
C ALA A 11 6.86 5.67 8.06
N VAL A 12 5.97 6.02 8.98
CA VAL A 12 6.33 6.05 10.40
C VAL A 12 6.63 4.64 10.91
N GLY A 13 5.86 3.67 10.47
CA GLY A 13 6.07 2.29 10.89
C GLY A 13 7.40 1.73 10.42
N GLU A 14 7.79 2.07 9.21
CA GLU A 14 9.06 1.59 8.65
C GLU A 14 10.26 2.30 9.25
N GLU A 15 10.14 3.62 9.44
CA GLU A 15 11.24 4.40 9.99
C GLU A 15 11.36 4.28 11.50
N GLN A 16 10.24 4.02 12.18
CA GLN A 16 10.18 3.96 13.65
C GLN A 16 10.69 5.24 14.30
N HIS A 17 10.55 6.35 13.61
CA HIS A 17 11.04 7.64 14.05
C HIS A 17 10.33 8.72 13.26
N TYR A 18 9.64 9.63 13.96
CA TYR A 18 8.87 10.68 13.28
C TYR A 18 9.76 11.59 12.45
N GLY A 19 10.94 11.92 12.95
CA GLY A 19 11.86 12.81 12.22
C GLY A 19 12.27 12.25 10.87
N ARG A 20 12.60 10.96 10.82
CA ARG A 20 12.97 10.34 9.56
C ARG A 20 11.77 10.19 8.63
N ALA A 21 10.60 9.91 9.20
CA ALA A 21 9.38 9.83 8.39
C ALA A 21 9.03 11.19 7.79
N GLU A 22 9.20 12.29 8.56
CA GLU A 22 8.99 13.63 8.03
C GLU A 22 9.86 13.90 6.83
N GLN A 23 11.12 13.55 6.93
CA GLN A 23 12.06 13.79 5.83
C GLN A 23 11.67 12.95 4.62
N ARG A 24 11.32 11.70 4.86
CA ARG A 24 10.92 10.80 3.78
C ARG A 24 9.67 11.31 3.06
N LEU A 25 8.70 11.80 3.83
CA LEU A 25 7.42 12.24 3.29
C LEU A 25 7.43 13.72 2.91
N ARG A 26 8.44 14.47 3.35
CA ARG A 26 8.55 15.91 3.12
C ARG A 26 7.34 16.65 3.71
N VAL A 27 7.00 16.29 4.95
CA VAL A 27 5.92 16.96 5.67
C VAL A 27 6.44 17.35 7.04
N ALA A 28 5.82 18.36 7.64
CA ALA A 28 6.20 18.82 8.97
C ALA A 28 5.66 17.87 10.02
N GLN A 29 6.39 17.71 11.13
CA GLN A 29 5.99 16.78 12.17
C GLN A 29 4.61 17.05 12.75
N PRO A 30 4.21 18.30 13.02
CA PRO A 30 2.86 18.51 13.54
C PRO A 30 1.77 17.95 12.63
N ALA A 31 1.95 18.09 11.32
CA ALA A 31 0.98 17.56 10.36
C ALA A 31 1.01 16.04 10.34
N LEU A 32 2.21 15.46 10.36
CA LEU A 32 2.36 14.01 10.34
C LEU A 32 1.75 13.38 11.60
N SER A 33 2.10 13.94 12.76
CA SER A 33 1.61 13.43 14.03
C SER A 33 0.08 13.53 14.11
N ARG A 34 -0.48 14.64 13.61
CA ARG A 34 -1.93 14.81 13.63
C ARG A 34 -2.62 13.77 12.77
N GLN A 35 -2.07 13.50 11.58
CA GLN A 35 -2.67 12.50 10.70
C GLN A 35 -2.65 11.11 11.33
N ILE A 36 -1.57 10.75 12.00
CA ILE A 36 -1.50 9.47 12.69
C ILE A 36 -2.52 9.42 13.82
N GLN A 37 -2.62 10.49 14.61
CA GLN A 37 -3.59 10.53 15.71
C GLN A 37 -5.01 10.44 15.19
N ASN A 38 -5.31 11.13 14.09
CA ASN A 38 -6.63 11.07 13.48
C ASN A 38 -6.94 9.65 13.00
N LEU A 39 -5.96 8.98 12.43
CA LEU A 39 -6.14 7.60 11.99
C LEU A 39 -6.41 6.69 13.19
N GLU A 40 -5.64 6.83 14.25
CA GLU A 40 -5.85 6.04 15.46
C GLU A 40 -7.23 6.28 16.05
N ALA A 41 -7.68 7.53 16.07
CA ALA A 41 -9.00 7.86 16.59
C ALA A 41 -10.11 7.24 15.74
N GLU A 42 -9.92 7.24 14.44
CA GLU A 42 -10.93 6.68 13.53
C GLU A 42 -11.03 5.17 13.65
N ILE A 43 -9.89 4.48 13.75
CA ILE A 43 -9.92 3.01 13.81
C ILE A 43 -10.09 2.48 15.24
N GLY A 44 -9.90 3.34 16.23
CA GLY A 44 -10.26 2.97 17.60
C GLY A 44 -9.17 2.31 18.42
N PHE A 45 -7.92 2.30 17.95
CA PHE A 45 -6.82 1.74 18.73
C PHE A 45 -5.51 2.41 18.35
N LYS A 46 -4.50 2.26 19.21
CA LYS A 46 -3.21 2.88 18.98
C LYS A 46 -2.37 2.06 18.03
N LEU A 47 -1.69 2.73 17.13
CA LEU A 47 -0.76 2.08 16.21
C LEU A 47 0.67 2.19 16.73
N PHE A 48 0.97 3.23 17.49
CA PHE A 48 2.31 3.47 18.02
C PHE A 48 2.27 3.87 19.48
N GLU A 49 3.33 3.49 20.20
CA GLU A 49 3.58 3.97 21.54
C GLU A 49 4.77 4.91 21.47
N ARG A 50 4.69 6.05 22.17
CA ARG A 50 5.78 6.99 22.17
C ARG A 50 6.84 6.55 23.15
N LEU A 51 8.09 6.64 22.71
CA LEU A 51 9.25 6.34 23.53
C LEU A 51 10.06 7.63 23.70
N PRO A 52 10.97 7.69 24.68
CA PRO A 52 11.85 8.84 24.78
C PRO A 52 12.63 9.12 23.50
N ARG A 53 12.94 8.06 22.74
CA ARG A 53 13.57 8.21 21.45
C ARG A 53 12.81 7.37 20.46
N GLY A 54 12.08 8.03 19.59
CA GLY A 54 11.34 7.36 18.54
C GLY A 54 9.99 6.85 18.98
N VAL A 55 9.47 5.88 18.25
CA VAL A 55 8.17 5.29 18.54
C VAL A 55 8.28 3.78 18.38
N LYS A 56 7.42 3.07 19.09
CA LYS A 56 7.35 1.62 18.99
C LYS A 56 6.00 1.27 18.41
N ILE A 57 5.97 0.44 17.41
CA ILE A 57 4.72 0.02 16.81
C ILE A 57 4.03 -1.01 17.71
N THR A 58 2.72 -0.92 17.85
CA THR A 58 1.96 -1.88 18.65
C THR A 58 1.75 -3.17 17.86
N ALA A 59 1.30 -4.23 18.52
CA ALA A 59 1.01 -5.50 17.83
C ALA A 59 -0.04 -5.30 16.74
N ALA A 60 -1.10 -4.53 17.05
CA ALA A 60 -2.13 -4.23 16.06
C ALA A 60 -1.55 -3.39 14.92
N GLY A 61 -0.65 -2.47 15.25
CA GLY A 61 0.03 -1.66 14.25
C GLY A 61 0.89 -2.50 13.32
N GLU A 62 1.58 -3.51 13.84
CA GLU A 62 2.39 -4.39 13.01
C GLU A 62 1.55 -5.14 11.99
N PHE A 63 0.41 -5.65 12.42
CA PHE A 63 -0.50 -6.34 11.51
C PHE A 63 -0.99 -5.37 10.42
N LEU A 64 -1.43 -4.19 10.85
CA LEU A 64 -1.94 -3.21 9.89
C LEU A 64 -0.85 -2.73 8.94
N LEU A 65 0.39 -2.61 9.41
CA LEU A 65 1.49 -2.19 8.56
C LEU A 65 1.71 -3.17 7.41
N LYS A 66 1.66 -4.46 7.71
CA LYS A 66 1.81 -5.48 6.68
C LYS A 66 0.68 -5.36 5.65
N GLU A 67 -0.55 -5.22 6.13
CA GLU A 67 -1.69 -5.10 5.23
C GLU A 67 -1.66 -3.80 4.44
N ALA A 68 -1.25 -2.71 5.07
CA ALA A 68 -1.18 -1.41 4.41
C ALA A 68 -0.19 -1.41 3.26
N ARG A 69 0.96 -2.06 3.45
CA ARG A 69 1.94 -2.19 2.38
C ARG A 69 1.34 -2.91 1.17
N ARG A 70 0.61 -3.99 1.43
CA ARG A 70 -0.01 -4.76 0.37
C ARG A 70 -1.07 -3.94 -0.36
N ILE A 71 -1.89 -3.21 0.40
CA ILE A 71 -2.94 -2.37 -0.18
C ILE A 71 -2.36 -1.27 -1.05
N LEU A 72 -1.28 -0.63 -0.59
CA LEU A 72 -0.66 0.44 -1.37
C LEU A 72 -0.07 -0.08 -2.67
N VAL A 73 0.51 -1.28 -2.66
CA VAL A 73 1.01 -1.89 -3.88
C VAL A 73 -0.14 -2.18 -4.83
N GLU A 74 -1.24 -2.71 -4.32
CA GLU A 74 -2.41 -3.01 -5.16
C GLU A 74 -2.99 -1.76 -5.79
N ILE A 75 -3.03 -0.66 -5.05
CA ILE A 75 -3.54 0.59 -5.60
C ILE A 75 -2.64 1.10 -6.72
N ASN A 76 -1.33 1.03 -6.52
CA ASN A 76 -0.39 1.44 -7.55
C ASN A 76 -0.50 0.58 -8.80
N ASP A 77 -0.65 -0.73 -8.63
CA ASP A 77 -0.81 -1.64 -9.76
C ASP A 77 -2.11 -1.36 -10.52
N ALA A 78 -3.20 -1.14 -9.79
CA ALA A 78 -4.48 -0.84 -10.40
C ALA A 78 -4.42 0.47 -11.19
N THR A 79 -3.76 1.48 -10.63
CA THR A 79 -3.60 2.77 -11.30
C THR A 79 -2.77 2.62 -12.57
N ALA A 80 -1.70 1.84 -12.50
CA ALA A 80 -0.86 1.61 -13.67
C ALA A 80 -1.63 0.90 -14.78
N ARG A 81 -2.45 -0.08 -14.41
CA ARG A 81 -3.27 -0.77 -15.42
C ARG A 81 -4.31 0.16 -16.03
N ALA A 82 -4.94 0.99 -15.20
CA ALA A 82 -5.91 1.94 -15.70
C ALA A 82 -5.27 2.94 -16.66
N LYS A 83 -4.06 3.37 -16.36
CA LYS A 83 -3.32 4.27 -17.27
C LYS A 83 -3.03 3.60 -18.60
N ARG A 84 -2.68 2.33 -18.60
CA ARG A 84 -2.42 1.62 -19.83
C ARG A 84 -3.69 1.52 -20.68
N ILE A 85 -4.83 1.26 -20.04
CA ILE A 85 -6.09 1.22 -20.75
C ILE A 85 -6.41 2.59 -21.36
N ALA A 86 -6.23 3.66 -20.58
CA ALA A 86 -6.50 5.01 -21.04
C ALA A 86 -5.60 5.40 -22.22
N SER A 87 -4.38 4.86 -22.26
CA SER A 87 -3.46 5.16 -23.35
C SER A 87 -3.62 4.20 -24.52
N GLY A 88 -4.54 3.26 -24.43
CA GLY A 88 -4.78 2.33 -25.53
C GLY A 88 -3.83 1.16 -25.59
N GLN A 89 -3.02 0.96 -24.57
CA GLN A 89 -2.03 -0.11 -24.61
C GLN A 89 -2.55 -1.45 -24.18
N SER A 90 -3.59 -1.49 -23.37
CA SER A 90 -4.00 -2.75 -22.82
C SER A 90 -4.60 -3.69 -23.84
N GLY A 91 -5.15 -3.16 -24.90
CA GLY A 91 -5.74 -4.01 -25.91
C GLY A 91 -4.74 -4.93 -26.56
N THR A 92 -3.47 -4.55 -26.54
CA THR A 92 -2.48 -5.36 -27.17
C THR A 92 -1.92 -6.41 -26.26
N LEU A 93 -2.34 -6.40 -25.01
CA LEU A 93 -1.80 -7.35 -24.12
C LEU A 93 -2.62 -8.56 -23.92
N LYS A 94 -3.48 -8.82 -24.76
CA LYS A 94 -4.22 -9.96 -24.66
C LYS A 94 -3.49 -11.11 -24.58
N VAL A 95 -2.41 -11.03 -24.84
CA VAL A 95 -1.59 -11.99 -24.81
C VAL A 95 -0.91 -11.99 -23.63
N GLY A 96 -0.63 -11.59 -23.24
CA GLY A 96 0.11 -11.65 -22.15
C GLY A 96 0.03 -11.66 -20.94
N PHE A 97 -0.63 -11.73 -20.82
CA PHE A 97 -0.68 -11.57 -19.59
C PHE A 97 -0.18 -12.18 -18.99
N VAL A 98 -0.20 -12.61 -19.23
CA VAL A 98 0.01 -12.75 -18.34
C VAL A 98 1.01 -12.91 -17.66
N GLN A 99 1.26 -13.03 -17.75
CA GLN A 99 1.97 -12.83 -16.90
C GLN A 99 2.52 -12.62 -15.97
N SER A 100 2.21 -12.61 -15.99
CA SER A 100 2.45 -12.16 -15.04
C SER A 100 2.44 -12.32 -14.32
N ILE A 101 2.00 -12.57 -14.21
CA ILE A 101 1.63 -12.44 -13.37
C ILE A 101 2.10 -12.63 -12.67
N SER A 102 2.09 -12.63 -12.55
CA SER A 102 2.23 -12.39 -11.74
C SER A 102 2.76 -12.45 -10.97
N TRP A 103 2.61 -12.72 -10.47
CA TRP A 103 2.60 -12.44 -9.48
C TRP A 103 3.20 -12.78 -8.73
N GLN A 104 3.31 -13.07 -8.37
CA GLN A 104 3.42 -13.03 -7.62
C GLN A 104 3.59 -13.14 -6.97
N GLY A 105 3.15 -13.63 -7.26
CA GLY A 105 2.90 -13.41 -6.74
C GLY A 105 2.71 -13.45 -6.87
N ILE A 106 2.07 -13.34 -7.04
CA ILE A 106 1.56 -13.02 -7.10
C ILE A 106 1.34 -13.40 -7.76
N ILE A 107 0.94 -13.67 -8.07
CA ILE A 107 0.46 -13.58 -8.45
C ILE A 107 0.30 -14.11 -8.61
N PRO A 108 0.10 -14.73 -8.57
CA PRO A 108 -0.37 -14.73 -8.51
C PRO A 108 -0.72 -14.91 -8.31
N GLU A 109 -1.44 -15.38 -8.23
CA GLU A 109 -1.93 -14.95 -8.02
C GLU A 109 -2.08 -14.59 -8.59
N SER A 110 -2.01 -14.56 -8.90
CA SER A 110 -2.31 -13.78 -9.28
C SER A 110 -2.40 -14.06 -10.24
N LEU A 111 -2.51 -14.27 -10.50
CA LEU A 111 -2.76 -14.16 -11.09
C LEU A 111 -3.09 -14.77 -11.18
N ARG A 112 -3.24 -15.56 -10.86
CA ARG A 112 -3.69 -15.59 -10.70
C ARG A 112 -4.14 -15.39 -10.75
N HIS A 113 -4.54 -15.23 -10.88
CA HIS A 113 -5.14 -14.61 -10.78
C HIS A 113 -5.11 -14.42 -11.67
N PHE A 114 -5.43 -14.70 -12.13
CA PHE A 114 -5.46 -14.40 -12.86
C PHE A 114 -5.53 -14.63 -13.24
N GLY A 115 -5.45 -15.04 -13.47
CA GLY A 115 -5.61 -14.99 -13.57
C GLY A 115 -5.97 -15.06 -13.55
N GLU A 116 -6.12 -15.11 -13.44
CA GLU A 116 -6.43 -14.75 -13.24
C GLU A 116 -6.50 -14.23 -13.36
N TYR A 117 -7.19 -14.30 -13.93
CA TYR A 117 -7.39 -13.76 -14.00
C TYR A 117 -7.26 -13.55 -14.62
N GLN A 118 -7.18 -13.93 -14.61
CA GLN A 118 -7.09 -13.59 -15.13
C GLN A 118 -7.11 -13.41 -15.45
N PRO A 119 -7.24 -13.41 -15.86
CA PRO A 119 -7.40 -12.94 -16.03
C PRO A 119 -7.53 -12.63 -16.50
N ASP A 120 -7.84 -12.75 -16.52
CA ASP A 120 -7.95 -12.24 -16.88
C ASP A 120 -7.89 -12.33 -17.44
N ALA A 121 -7.90 -12.72 -17.59
CA ALA A 121 -7.86 -12.56 -17.88
C ALA A 121 -7.74 -12.97 -18.00
N GLU A 122 -7.77 -13.10 -18.01
CA GLU A 122 -7.74 -13.12 -17.97
C GLU A 122 -7.30 -13.41 -17.90
N LEU A 123 -7.71 -13.78 -18.39
CA LEU A 123 -7.40 -13.75 -18.31
C LEU A 123 -7.16 -14.07 -18.56
N GLN A 124 -7.08 -14.60 -18.73
CA GLN A 124 -6.88 -14.56 -18.83
C GLN A 124 -6.29 -14.85 -18.62
N LEU A 125 -6.70 -15.44 -19.01
CA LEU A 125 -6.23 -15.37 -18.63
C LEU A 125 -6.14 -15.44 -18.44
#